data_66cf2514f83adad992b821bda95ec716
#
_entry.id   66cf2514f83adad992b821bda95ec716
#
_cell.length_a   1.000
_cell.length_b   1.000
_cell.length_c   1.000
_cell.angle_alpha   90.00
_cell.angle_beta   90.00
_cell.angle_gamma   90.00
#
_symmetry.space_group_name_H-M   'P 1'
#
loop_
_entity.id
_entity.type
_entity.pdbx_description
1 polymer ?
#
loop_
_entity_poly.entity_id
_entity_poly.type
_entity_poly.pdbx_seq_one_letter_code
_entity_poly.pdbx_strand_id
1 'polypeptide(L)'
;MVLFFVILALVFVLVLVIVSNIVIVPQSKVYVIERLGSYSDTWTAGLHVKIPFIERIAKKVSLKEQVADFPPQPVITRDNVTMQIDTVVFFQVMDAKLYTYGVNQPIAAIESLSATTLRNIIGEMELDHTLTSRDVINGKITAILDEATDKWGIKVNRVEVKNIIPVSYTHLRAHETKANL
;
A
#
# COMPACT_ATOMS: atom_id res chain seq x y z
N MET A 1 13.09 -14.80 -57.83
CA MET A 1 11.95 -15.39 -57.07
C MET A 1 12.32 -15.66 -55.61
N VAL A 2 13.38 -16.42 -55.31
CA VAL A 2 13.77 -16.77 -53.92
C VAL A 2 14.04 -15.52 -53.09
N LEU A 3 14.78 -14.55 -53.57
CA LEU A 3 15.07 -13.28 -52.87
C LEU A 3 13.78 -12.51 -52.48
N PHE A 4 12.80 -12.48 -53.36
CA PHE A 4 11.50 -11.83 -53.11
C PHE A 4 10.75 -12.51 -51.96
N PHE A 5 10.71 -13.83 -51.91
CA PHE A 5 10.06 -14.57 -50.81
C PHE A 5 10.82 -14.40 -49.49
N VAL A 6 12.16 -14.32 -49.51
CA VAL A 6 12.97 -14.06 -48.31
C VAL A 6 12.69 -12.66 -47.77
N ILE A 7 12.62 -11.63 -48.62
CA ILE A 7 12.29 -10.27 -48.17
C ILE A 7 10.86 -10.20 -47.61
N LEU A 8 9.89 -10.84 -48.28
CA LEU A 8 8.52 -10.88 -47.84
C LEU A 8 8.39 -11.55 -46.46
N ALA A 9 9.08 -12.68 -46.27
CA ALA A 9 9.11 -13.37 -44.97
C ALA A 9 9.73 -12.51 -43.85
N LEU A 10 10.83 -11.79 -44.17
CA LEU A 10 11.49 -10.90 -43.20
C LEU A 10 10.60 -9.72 -42.82
N VAL A 11 9.91 -9.09 -43.77
CA VAL A 11 8.93 -8.03 -43.52
C VAL A 11 7.76 -8.57 -42.67
N PHE A 12 7.25 -9.75 -42.96
CA PHE A 12 6.18 -10.38 -42.19
C PHE A 12 6.58 -10.62 -40.72
N VAL A 13 7.80 -11.17 -40.51
CA VAL A 13 8.33 -11.36 -39.13
C VAL A 13 8.50 -10.01 -38.44
N LEU A 14 9.02 -8.98 -39.11
CA LEU A 14 9.15 -7.65 -38.52
C LEU A 14 7.80 -7.07 -38.10
N VAL A 15 6.77 -7.20 -38.90
CA VAL A 15 5.41 -6.75 -38.59
C VAL A 15 4.86 -7.51 -37.39
N LEU A 16 5.03 -8.84 -37.31
CA LEU A 16 4.62 -9.65 -36.17
C LEU A 16 5.30 -9.20 -34.89
N VAL A 17 6.60 -8.91 -34.91
CA VAL A 17 7.35 -8.39 -33.77
C VAL A 17 6.80 -7.04 -33.31
N ILE A 18 6.51 -6.14 -34.21
CA ILE A 18 5.94 -4.81 -33.86
C ILE A 18 4.56 -4.97 -33.25
N VAL A 19 3.67 -5.74 -33.87
CA VAL A 19 2.29 -5.95 -33.37
C VAL A 19 2.26 -6.61 -32.01
N SER A 20 3.14 -7.58 -31.76
CA SER A 20 3.21 -8.26 -30.45
C SER A 20 3.72 -7.39 -29.30
N ASN A 21 4.31 -6.24 -29.59
CA ASN A 21 4.81 -5.30 -28.59
C ASN A 21 3.91 -4.08 -28.36
N ILE A 22 2.70 -4.09 -28.93
CA ILE A 22 1.70 -3.07 -28.65
C ILE A 22 1.08 -3.36 -27.28
N VAL A 23 1.11 -2.35 -26.40
CA VAL A 23 0.56 -2.41 -25.06
C VAL A 23 -0.52 -1.34 -24.90
N ILE A 24 -1.71 -1.74 -24.49
CA ILE A 24 -2.81 -0.82 -24.18
C ILE A 24 -2.85 -0.63 -22.67
N VAL A 25 -2.68 0.62 -22.23
CA VAL A 25 -2.77 1.01 -20.80
C VAL A 25 -4.19 1.49 -20.51
N PRO A 26 -4.93 0.85 -19.57
CA PRO A 26 -6.27 1.29 -19.18
C PRO A 26 -6.24 2.67 -18.48
N GLN A 27 -7.33 3.43 -18.57
CA GLN A 27 -7.43 4.82 -18.10
C GLN A 27 -7.14 5.00 -16.59
N SER A 28 -7.35 3.99 -15.76
CA SER A 28 -7.12 4.07 -14.31
C SER A 28 -5.79 3.43 -13.87
N LYS A 29 -4.90 3.15 -14.81
CA LYS A 29 -3.60 2.55 -14.54
C LYS A 29 -2.48 3.33 -15.19
N VAL A 30 -1.29 3.22 -14.63
CA VAL A 30 -0.03 3.65 -15.24
C VAL A 30 0.97 2.51 -15.15
N TYR A 31 1.83 2.42 -16.17
CA TYR A 31 2.87 1.40 -16.22
C TYR A 31 4.23 2.07 -16.15
N VAL A 32 5.01 1.65 -15.17
CA VAL A 32 6.40 2.11 -15.00
C VAL A 32 7.28 1.25 -15.91
N ILE A 33 8.04 1.91 -16.78
CA ILE A 33 8.88 1.26 -17.80
C ILE A 33 10.34 1.40 -17.41
N GLU A 34 11.04 0.29 -17.42
CA GLU A 34 12.48 0.21 -17.31
C GLU A 34 13.11 -0.13 -18.64
N ARG A 35 14.23 0.53 -18.92
CA ARG A 35 15.09 0.25 -20.07
C ARG A 35 16.45 -0.20 -19.54
N LEU A 36 16.82 -1.46 -19.81
CA LEU A 36 18.08 -2.07 -19.36
C LEU A 36 18.33 -1.92 -17.85
N GLY A 37 17.26 -2.02 -17.03
CA GLY A 37 17.35 -1.94 -15.56
C GLY A 37 17.30 -0.52 -14.99
N SER A 38 17.21 0.53 -15.82
CA SER A 38 17.03 1.92 -15.39
C SER A 38 15.61 2.38 -15.67
N TYR A 39 15.05 3.24 -14.78
CA TYR A 39 13.79 3.93 -15.08
C TYR A 39 13.88 4.71 -16.39
N SER A 40 12.95 4.49 -17.28
CA SER A 40 12.88 5.19 -18.57
C SER A 40 11.70 6.15 -18.64
N ASP A 41 10.49 5.65 -18.39
CA ASP A 41 9.27 6.43 -18.57
C ASP A 41 8.11 5.86 -17.75
N THR A 42 7.04 6.65 -17.62
CA THR A 42 5.76 6.22 -17.00
C THR A 42 4.64 6.36 -18.05
N TRP A 43 4.13 5.23 -18.52
CA TRP A 43 3.07 5.22 -19.53
C TRP A 43 1.71 5.44 -18.88
N THR A 44 1.08 6.52 -19.30
CA THR A 44 -0.31 6.84 -18.96
C THR A 44 -1.28 6.08 -19.85
N ALA A 45 -2.60 6.26 -19.62
CA ALA A 45 -3.64 5.62 -20.42
C ALA A 45 -3.48 5.90 -21.92
N GLY A 46 -3.56 4.85 -22.72
CA GLY A 46 -3.44 4.93 -24.17
C GLY A 46 -2.70 3.74 -24.77
N LEU A 47 -2.36 3.89 -26.03
CA LEU A 47 -1.63 2.89 -26.81
C LEU A 47 -0.13 3.23 -26.78
N HIS A 48 0.68 2.27 -26.37
CA HIS A 48 2.14 2.38 -26.32
C HIS A 48 2.78 1.20 -27.02
N VAL A 49 3.98 1.43 -27.56
CA VAL A 49 4.78 0.38 -28.19
C VAL A 49 6.02 0.15 -27.35
N LYS A 50 6.18 -1.07 -26.90
CA LYS A 50 7.34 -1.49 -26.11
C LYS A 50 8.47 -1.92 -27.04
N ILE A 51 9.71 -1.48 -26.76
CA ILE A 51 10.89 -1.99 -27.46
C ILE A 51 11.23 -3.38 -26.92
N PRO A 52 11.13 -4.44 -27.78
CA PRO A 52 11.42 -5.80 -27.33
C PRO A 52 12.89 -5.92 -26.87
N PHE A 53 13.15 -6.77 -25.88
CA PHE A 53 14.44 -7.06 -25.27
C PHE A 53 15.07 -5.91 -24.45
N ILE A 54 14.74 -4.65 -24.73
CA ILE A 54 15.34 -3.47 -24.09
C ILE A 54 14.44 -2.93 -23.00
N GLU A 55 13.14 -2.87 -23.24
CA GLU A 55 12.15 -2.31 -22.31
C GLU A 55 11.35 -3.41 -21.63
N ARG A 56 11.14 -3.22 -20.32
CA ARG A 56 10.24 -4.06 -19.54
C ARG A 56 9.28 -3.20 -18.70
N ILE A 57 8.09 -3.75 -18.44
CA ILE A 57 7.15 -3.17 -17.50
C ILE A 57 7.61 -3.58 -16.11
N ALA A 58 8.14 -2.62 -15.33
CA ALA A 58 8.61 -2.87 -13.94
C ALA A 58 7.42 -3.06 -12.99
N LYS A 59 6.43 -2.17 -13.09
CA LYS A 59 5.23 -2.23 -12.24
C LYS A 59 4.01 -1.65 -12.96
N LYS A 60 2.85 -2.27 -12.70
CA LYS A 60 1.54 -1.78 -13.13
C LYS A 60 0.85 -1.20 -11.90
N VAL A 61 0.64 0.10 -11.88
CA VAL A 61 0.11 0.84 -10.74
C VAL A 61 -1.32 1.28 -11.03
N SER A 62 -2.23 1.09 -10.07
CA SER A 62 -3.59 1.62 -10.12
C SER A 62 -3.60 3.03 -9.54
N LEU A 63 -4.23 3.96 -10.24
CA LEU A 63 -4.46 5.34 -9.77
C LEU A 63 -5.78 5.50 -9.02
N LYS A 64 -6.58 4.43 -8.92
CA LYS A 64 -7.81 4.45 -8.13
C LYS A 64 -7.49 4.43 -6.65
N GLU A 65 -8.40 4.98 -5.86
CA GLU A 65 -8.37 4.79 -4.41
C GLU A 65 -8.35 3.30 -4.06
N GLN A 66 -7.49 2.94 -3.14
CA GLN A 66 -7.30 1.58 -2.64
C GLN A 66 -7.55 1.57 -1.14
N VAL A 67 -7.95 0.42 -0.64
CA VAL A 67 -8.25 0.20 0.77
C VAL A 67 -7.29 -0.86 1.30
N ALA A 68 -6.57 -0.52 2.37
CA ALA A 68 -5.76 -1.47 3.13
C ALA A 68 -6.40 -1.68 4.51
N ASP A 69 -6.82 -2.91 4.78
CA ASP A 69 -7.39 -3.31 6.06
C ASP A 69 -6.27 -3.97 6.88
N PHE A 70 -5.93 -3.38 8.02
CA PHE A 70 -4.85 -3.86 8.87
C PHE A 70 -5.40 -4.59 10.09
N PRO A 71 -4.73 -5.69 10.51
CA PRO A 71 -5.15 -6.49 11.64
C PRO A 71 -5.11 -5.68 12.95
N PRO A 72 -5.87 -6.11 13.98
CA PRO A 72 -5.88 -5.46 15.28
C PRO A 72 -4.48 -5.36 15.88
N GLN A 73 -4.10 -4.14 16.30
CA GLN A 73 -2.83 -3.85 16.94
C GLN A 73 -3.01 -3.67 18.44
N PRO A 74 -2.20 -4.33 19.29
CA PRO A 74 -2.22 -4.11 20.71
C PRO A 74 -1.59 -2.75 21.04
N VAL A 75 -2.33 -1.92 21.77
CA VAL A 75 -1.91 -0.60 22.25
C VAL A 75 -2.23 -0.48 23.74
N ILE A 76 -1.50 0.38 24.44
CA ILE A 76 -1.69 0.63 25.88
C ILE A 76 -2.00 2.12 26.04
N THR A 77 -3.10 2.41 26.71
CA THR A 77 -3.52 3.79 27.04
C THR A 77 -2.69 4.37 28.19
N ARG A 78 -2.81 5.71 28.40
CA ARG A 78 -2.11 6.42 29.46
C ARG A 78 -2.46 5.87 30.87
N ASP A 79 -3.68 5.42 31.07
CA ASP A 79 -4.19 4.79 32.29
C ASP A 79 -3.92 3.28 32.38
N ASN A 80 -2.96 2.78 31.55
CA ASN A 80 -2.44 1.41 31.57
C ASN A 80 -3.47 0.33 31.22
N VAL A 81 -4.45 0.64 30.35
CA VAL A 81 -5.39 -0.34 29.81
C VAL A 81 -4.89 -0.82 28.46
N THR A 82 -4.80 -2.15 28.29
CA THR A 82 -4.47 -2.76 27.01
C THR A 82 -5.72 -2.82 26.13
N MET A 83 -5.58 -2.38 24.88
CA MET A 83 -6.64 -2.38 23.88
C MET A 83 -6.16 -3.04 22.59
N GLN A 84 -7.09 -3.60 21.84
CA GLN A 84 -6.86 -4.00 20.46
C GLN A 84 -7.63 -3.07 19.53
N ILE A 85 -6.93 -2.49 18.57
CA ILE A 85 -7.49 -1.51 17.64
C ILE A 85 -7.12 -1.91 16.22
N ASP A 86 -8.12 -2.12 15.37
CA ASP A 86 -7.96 -2.35 13.95
C ASP A 86 -8.24 -1.07 13.16
N THR A 87 -7.49 -0.89 12.08
CA THR A 87 -7.55 0.31 11.26
C THR A 87 -7.70 -0.03 9.78
N VAL A 88 -8.43 0.83 9.08
CA VAL A 88 -8.53 0.81 7.61
C VAL A 88 -7.96 2.10 7.07
N VAL A 89 -7.08 1.97 6.09
CA VAL A 89 -6.44 3.10 5.41
C VAL A 89 -6.93 3.20 3.98
N PHE A 90 -7.48 4.34 3.61
CA PHE A 90 -7.87 4.69 2.25
C PHE A 90 -6.77 5.56 1.64
N PHE A 91 -6.17 5.08 0.58
CA PHE A 91 -5.05 5.75 -0.05
C PHE A 91 -5.11 5.68 -1.58
N GLN A 92 -4.39 6.57 -2.22
CA GLN A 92 -4.28 6.65 -3.67
C GLN A 92 -2.82 6.88 -4.07
N VAL A 93 -2.40 6.25 -5.17
CA VAL A 93 -1.06 6.50 -5.72
C VAL A 93 -1.12 7.72 -6.62
N MET A 94 -0.33 8.74 -6.29
CA MET A 94 -0.21 9.99 -7.04
C MET A 94 0.99 9.97 -7.99
N ASP A 95 2.10 9.36 -7.56
CA ASP A 95 3.30 9.21 -8.38
C ASP A 95 3.73 7.73 -8.45
N ALA A 96 3.58 7.14 -9.65
CA ALA A 96 3.89 5.73 -9.87
C ALA A 96 5.40 5.44 -9.81
N LYS A 97 6.26 6.41 -10.14
CA LYS A 97 7.72 6.27 -10.04
C LYS A 97 8.15 6.20 -8.58
N LEU A 98 7.72 7.16 -7.76
CA LEU A 98 8.00 7.16 -6.32
C LEU A 98 7.41 5.93 -5.64
N TYR A 99 6.20 5.51 -6.01
CA TYR A 99 5.58 4.28 -5.51
C TYR A 99 6.35 3.02 -5.85
N THR A 100 7.03 3.00 -6.99
CA THR A 100 7.77 1.83 -7.46
C THR A 100 9.17 1.74 -6.86
N TYR A 101 9.85 2.88 -6.71
CA TYR A 101 11.26 2.94 -6.32
C TYR A 101 11.52 3.60 -4.96
N GLY A 102 10.56 4.34 -4.42
CA GLY A 102 10.72 5.05 -3.15
C GLY A 102 10.66 4.14 -1.92
N VAL A 103 9.93 3.03 -2.01
CA VAL A 103 9.79 2.06 -0.92
C VAL A 103 9.60 0.65 -1.47
N ASN A 104 10.23 -0.34 -0.84
CA ASN A 104 10.20 -1.72 -1.35
C ASN A 104 8.79 -2.37 -1.21
N GLN A 105 8.16 -2.22 -0.05
CA GLN A 105 6.84 -2.78 0.25
C GLN A 105 5.91 -1.67 0.79
N PRO A 106 5.27 -0.89 -0.08
CA PRO A 106 4.49 0.28 0.34
C PRO A 106 3.40 -0.04 1.36
N ILE A 107 2.65 -1.11 1.16
CA ILE A 107 1.54 -1.49 2.04
C ILE A 107 2.05 -1.89 3.42
N ALA A 108 3.10 -2.71 3.51
CA ALA A 108 3.70 -3.09 4.78
C ALA A 108 4.34 -1.89 5.51
N ALA A 109 4.87 -0.93 4.75
CA ALA A 109 5.40 0.31 5.32
C ALA A 109 4.27 1.19 5.91
N ILE A 110 3.13 1.32 5.22
CA ILE A 110 1.95 2.02 5.73
C ILE A 110 1.41 1.32 6.98
N GLU A 111 1.33 -0.03 6.97
CA GLU A 111 0.89 -0.82 8.13
C GLU A 111 1.76 -0.54 9.36
N SER A 112 3.07 -0.66 9.22
CA SER A 112 4.03 -0.43 10.31
C SER A 112 3.97 1.02 10.83
N LEU A 113 3.83 1.98 9.93
CA LEU A 113 3.70 3.38 10.27
C LEU A 113 2.37 3.66 10.99
N SER A 114 1.26 3.09 10.49
CA SER A 114 -0.06 3.18 11.11
C SER A 114 -0.05 2.61 12.53
N ALA A 115 0.50 1.41 12.71
CA ALA A 115 0.61 0.76 14.02
C ALA A 115 1.43 1.58 15.02
N THR A 116 2.55 2.16 14.59
CA THR A 116 3.42 2.98 15.44
C THR A 116 2.74 4.31 15.79
N THR A 117 2.13 4.97 14.82
CA THR A 117 1.40 6.23 15.02
C THR A 117 0.21 6.04 15.95
N LEU A 118 -0.56 4.96 15.74
CA LEU A 118 -1.68 4.61 16.59
C LEU A 118 -1.23 4.42 18.06
N ARG A 119 -0.14 3.67 18.26
CA ARG A 119 0.42 3.44 19.60
C ARG A 119 0.81 4.73 20.28
N ASN A 120 1.42 5.66 19.57
CA ASN A 120 1.82 6.96 20.13
C ASN A 120 0.59 7.80 20.51
N ILE A 121 -0.40 7.92 19.63
CA ILE A 121 -1.61 8.71 19.87
C ILE A 121 -2.40 8.15 21.06
N ILE A 122 -2.63 6.83 21.09
CA ILE A 122 -3.40 6.18 22.14
C ILE A 122 -2.64 6.18 23.48
N GLY A 123 -1.31 6.05 23.47
CA GLY A 123 -0.48 6.13 24.65
C GLY A 123 -0.56 7.47 25.41
N GLU A 124 -0.99 8.53 24.74
CA GLU A 124 -1.24 9.86 25.37
C GLU A 124 -2.68 10.04 25.87
N MET A 125 -3.59 9.11 25.53
CA MET A 125 -5.03 9.20 25.81
C MET A 125 -5.44 8.25 26.92
N GLU A 126 -6.47 8.64 27.68
CA GLU A 126 -7.16 7.74 28.64
C GLU A 126 -8.20 6.89 27.91
N LEU A 127 -8.59 5.77 28.53
CA LEU A 127 -9.55 4.82 27.94
C LEU A 127 -10.85 5.51 27.48
N ASP A 128 -11.49 6.26 28.38
CA ASP A 128 -12.77 6.92 28.08
C ASP A 128 -12.65 7.91 26.93
N HIS A 129 -11.53 8.63 26.86
CA HIS A 129 -11.27 9.57 25.81
C HIS A 129 -10.97 8.87 24.47
N THR A 130 -10.28 7.74 24.51
CA THR A 130 -10.03 6.91 23.33
C THR A 130 -11.33 6.37 22.71
N LEU A 131 -12.28 5.96 23.54
CA LEU A 131 -13.56 5.44 23.07
C LEU A 131 -14.48 6.50 22.47
N THR A 132 -14.40 7.74 22.96
CA THR A 132 -15.30 8.84 22.57
C THR A 132 -14.74 9.75 21.48
N SER A 133 -13.43 9.74 21.24
CA SER A 133 -12.74 10.70 20.35
C SER A 133 -12.20 10.08 19.06
N ARG A 134 -12.94 9.13 18.47
CA ARG A 134 -12.51 8.44 17.24
C ARG A 134 -12.16 9.39 16.10
N ASP A 135 -12.95 10.44 15.89
CA ASP A 135 -12.72 11.41 14.82
C ASP A 135 -11.39 12.16 14.99
N VAL A 136 -11.03 12.48 16.25
CA VAL A 136 -9.75 13.13 16.57
C VAL A 136 -8.59 12.18 16.29
N ILE A 137 -8.73 10.90 16.66
CA ILE A 137 -7.73 9.85 16.41
C ILE A 137 -7.55 9.67 14.91
N ASN A 138 -8.65 9.48 14.17
CA ASN A 138 -8.65 9.31 12.72
C ASN A 138 -7.96 10.49 12.01
N GLY A 139 -8.31 11.73 12.39
CA GLY A 139 -7.70 12.94 11.82
C GLY A 139 -6.20 13.03 12.08
N LYS A 140 -5.76 12.77 13.32
CA LYS A 140 -4.33 12.78 13.68
C LYS A 140 -3.53 11.71 12.92
N ILE A 141 -4.04 10.47 12.85
CA ILE A 141 -3.38 9.39 12.12
C ILE A 141 -3.30 9.75 10.64
N THR A 142 -4.40 10.21 10.03
CA THR A 142 -4.44 10.58 8.62
C THR A 142 -3.38 11.64 8.30
N ALA A 143 -3.27 12.69 9.09
CA ALA A 143 -2.30 13.77 8.85
C ALA A 143 -0.84 13.27 8.92
N ILE A 144 -0.51 12.45 9.92
CA ILE A 144 0.85 11.90 10.09
C ILE A 144 1.19 10.91 8.98
N LEU A 145 0.23 10.04 8.61
CA LEU A 145 0.45 9.08 7.54
C LEU A 145 0.60 9.78 6.18
N ASP A 146 -0.25 10.76 5.86
CA ASP A 146 -0.20 11.50 4.60
C ASP A 146 1.16 12.19 4.43
N GLU A 147 1.63 12.92 5.44
CA GLU A 147 2.95 13.55 5.43
C GLU A 147 4.09 12.55 5.23
N ALA A 148 4.03 11.41 5.91
CA ALA A 148 5.09 10.41 5.84
C ALA A 148 5.11 9.64 4.51
N THR A 149 3.95 9.43 3.88
CA THR A 149 3.80 8.64 2.64
C THR A 149 3.96 9.47 1.37
N ASP A 150 3.92 10.79 1.46
CA ASP A 150 4.09 11.70 0.32
C ASP A 150 5.39 11.44 -0.45
N LYS A 151 6.50 11.21 0.26
CA LYS A 151 7.80 10.84 -0.34
C LYS A 151 7.80 9.52 -1.10
N TRP A 152 6.78 8.68 -0.92
CA TRP A 152 6.59 7.44 -1.65
C TRP A 152 5.58 7.59 -2.80
N GLY A 153 5.10 8.80 -3.05
CA GLY A 153 4.10 9.10 -4.05
C GLY A 153 2.72 8.53 -3.73
N ILE A 154 2.42 8.36 -2.43
CA ILE A 154 1.14 7.86 -1.93
C ILE A 154 0.47 8.98 -1.16
N LYS A 155 -0.80 9.22 -1.47
CA LYS A 155 -1.66 10.11 -0.72
C LYS A 155 -2.61 9.30 0.14
N VAL A 156 -2.59 9.53 1.46
CA VAL A 156 -3.55 8.96 2.39
C VAL A 156 -4.75 9.90 2.48
N ASN A 157 -5.89 9.45 1.96
CA ASN A 157 -7.11 10.27 1.95
C ASN A 157 -7.78 10.23 3.32
N ARG A 158 -7.83 9.06 3.95
CA ARG A 158 -8.55 8.83 5.20
C ARG A 158 -8.04 7.59 5.91
N VAL A 159 -7.98 7.66 7.23
CA VAL A 159 -7.78 6.50 8.11
C VAL A 159 -8.99 6.39 9.03
N GLU A 160 -9.50 5.18 9.19
CA GLU A 160 -10.61 4.91 10.11
C GLU A 160 -10.26 3.80 11.08
N VAL A 161 -10.51 4.05 12.34
CA VAL A 161 -10.51 3.04 13.38
C VAL A 161 -11.82 2.27 13.34
N LYS A 162 -11.74 0.95 13.06
CA LYS A 162 -12.93 0.08 12.96
C LYS A 162 -13.44 -0.29 14.34
N ASN A 163 -12.62 -1.01 15.10
CA ASN A 163 -12.98 -1.51 16.43
C ASN A 163 -11.94 -1.05 17.45
N ILE A 164 -12.43 -0.75 18.64
CA ILE A 164 -11.61 -0.45 19.82
C ILE A 164 -12.12 -1.41 20.92
N ILE A 165 -11.32 -2.44 21.20
CA ILE A 165 -11.71 -3.51 22.13
C ILE A 165 -10.74 -3.51 23.29
N PRO A 166 -11.17 -3.15 24.51
CA PRO A 166 -10.36 -3.33 25.71
C PRO A 166 -10.10 -4.83 25.95
N VAL A 167 -8.85 -5.20 26.18
CA VAL A 167 -8.48 -6.56 26.54
C VAL A 167 -8.57 -6.68 28.04
N SER A 168 -9.69 -7.21 28.55
CA SER A 168 -9.76 -7.60 29.96
C SER A 168 -8.96 -8.89 30.12
N TYR A 169 -7.81 -8.82 30.79
CA TYR A 169 -7.18 -10.00 31.34
C TYR A 169 -8.08 -10.51 32.45
N THR A 170 -8.97 -11.42 32.15
CA THR A 170 -9.51 -12.30 33.20
C THR A 170 -8.33 -13.09 33.74
N HIS A 171 -7.75 -12.60 34.84
CA HIS A 171 -6.77 -13.32 35.60
C HIS A 171 -7.30 -14.72 35.86
N LEU A 172 -6.59 -15.71 35.41
CA LEU A 172 -6.53 -17.04 35.99
C LEU A 172 -6.09 -16.94 37.48
N ARG A 173 -6.90 -16.30 38.32
CA ARG A 173 -6.88 -16.43 39.78
C ARG A 173 -7.74 -17.62 40.17
N ALA A 174 -7.34 -18.80 39.72
CA ALA A 174 -8.06 -20.00 40.15
C ALA A 174 -7.11 -21.18 40.41
N HIS A 175 -5.94 -20.94 40.97
CA HIS A 175 -5.10 -22.02 41.47
C HIS A 175 -4.30 -21.68 42.74
N GLU A 176 -4.83 -20.83 43.59
CA GLU A 176 -4.28 -20.72 44.95
C GLU A 176 -5.38 -20.90 46.01
N THR A 177 -5.97 -22.05 46.07
CA THR A 177 -6.62 -22.53 47.29
C THR A 177 -6.87 -24.02 47.13
N LYS A 178 -5.89 -24.85 47.43
CA LYS A 178 -6.06 -26.19 48.03
C LYS A 178 -4.69 -26.84 48.25
N ALA A 179 -3.96 -26.31 49.16
CA ALA A 179 -2.89 -27.05 49.80
C ALA A 179 -2.77 -26.55 51.25
N ASN A 180 -3.79 -26.79 52.03
CA ASN A 180 -3.70 -26.81 53.49
C ASN A 180 -4.97 -27.51 54.04
N LEU A 181 -4.91 -28.81 54.09
CA LEU A 181 -5.56 -29.70 55.08
C LEU A 181 -4.78 -31.01 55.07
#